data_8b3bd698318bac151716781c776c64c4
#
_entry.id   8b3bd698318bac151716781c776c64c4
#
_cell.length_a   1.000
_cell.length_b   1.000
_cell.length_c   1.000
_cell.angle_alpha   90.00
_cell.angle_beta   90.00
_cell.angle_gamma   90.00
#
_symmetry.space_group_name_H-M   'P 1'
#
loop_
_entity.id
_entity.type
_entity.pdbx_description
1 polymer ?
#
loop_
_entity_poly.entity_id
_entity_poly.type
_entity_poly.pdbx_seq_one_letter_code
_entity_poly.pdbx_strand_id
1 'polypeptide(L)'
;MKRRHFVGFSLLFVASCSTTVNQSNRSSSNLTVSEPETLEFAVTDVKGAEDLQQNYQAFRTVLEEVLEKKIELFPVDNYIAAAVALQSGQLKLALTGPSEYVIMRARTNTVPIIAITRPDYHSIIAVSANSEIKSAAQLKGKTIAMWEVGSTSGHLGPSKILLEAGLNPQSDFKISMLGKKGLQALKKGEVDALAIGATRYKDLLKSEGLSEGEFRLIATGQPLPNDLVVASSNLPTAVVETMRDRLVKNQDKLIEALLVGKLNAKYKGAKLMPANDSDYNMIREVYKAIGQGNVF
;
A
#
# COMPACT_ATOMS: atom_id res chain seq x y z
N MET A 1 49.49 -53.77 -17.48
CA MET A 1 49.61 -54.82 -18.49
C MET A 1 48.56 -54.64 -19.58
N LYS A 2 49.04 -54.60 -20.82
CA LYS A 2 48.37 -54.82 -22.14
C LYS A 2 47.37 -53.72 -22.64
N ARG A 3 47.97 -52.97 -23.59
CA ARG A 3 47.37 -52.22 -24.70
C ARG A 3 46.56 -53.17 -25.60
N ARG A 4 45.51 -52.62 -26.26
CA ARG A 4 45.17 -52.99 -27.62
C ARG A 4 44.48 -51.81 -28.33
N HIS A 5 45.20 -51.35 -29.37
CA HIS A 5 44.71 -50.49 -30.45
C HIS A 5 43.77 -51.27 -31.35
N PHE A 6 42.73 -50.55 -31.88
CA PHE A 6 42.17 -50.96 -33.18
C PHE A 6 41.93 -49.70 -34.01
N VAL A 7 42.63 -49.70 -35.16
CA VAL A 7 42.55 -48.75 -36.26
C VAL A 7 41.59 -49.31 -37.28
N GLY A 8 40.74 -48.56 -37.90
CA GLY A 8 39.91 -48.95 -39.02
C GLY A 8 39.21 -47.75 -39.64
N PHE A 9 39.79 -47.14 -40.49
CA PHE A 9 39.75 -46.95 -41.97
C PHE A 9 38.41 -46.36 -42.49
N SER A 10 38.58 -45.25 -43.16
CA SER A 10 37.75 -44.32 -43.94
C SER A 10 36.75 -44.93 -44.91
N LEU A 11 35.65 -44.17 -45.15
CA LEU A 11 35.10 -44.02 -46.50
C LEU A 11 34.30 -42.71 -46.58
N LEU A 12 34.83 -41.82 -47.40
CA LEU A 12 34.17 -40.57 -47.82
C LEU A 12 33.08 -40.89 -48.84
N PHE A 13 31.84 -40.47 -48.57
CA PHE A 13 30.85 -40.28 -49.62
C PHE A 13 30.44 -38.84 -49.66
N VAL A 14 30.86 -38.12 -50.68
CA VAL A 14 30.38 -36.79 -51.03
C VAL A 14 29.11 -36.99 -51.85
N ALA A 15 27.96 -36.74 -51.27
CA ALA A 15 26.71 -36.60 -52.01
C ALA A 15 26.31 -35.10 -51.93
N SER A 16 26.54 -34.41 -53.04
CA SER A 16 26.06 -33.08 -53.28
C SER A 16 24.55 -33.11 -53.53
N CYS A 17 23.74 -32.67 -52.58
CA CYS A 17 22.35 -32.31 -52.83
C CYS A 17 22.19 -30.82 -52.66
N SER A 18 22.01 -30.12 -53.78
CA SER A 18 21.51 -28.76 -53.86
C SER A 18 20.08 -28.73 -53.38
N THR A 19 19.86 -28.29 -52.15
CA THR A 19 18.54 -27.97 -51.61
C THR A 19 18.33 -26.47 -51.73
N THR A 20 17.40 -26.11 -52.57
CA THR A 20 16.76 -24.80 -52.68
C THR A 20 16.35 -24.33 -51.27
N VAL A 21 16.93 -23.22 -50.82
CA VAL A 21 16.52 -22.56 -49.59
C VAL A 21 15.15 -21.93 -49.84
N ASN A 22 14.12 -22.62 -49.45
CA ASN A 22 12.81 -22.04 -49.24
C ASN A 22 12.96 -21.09 -48.06
N GLN A 23 12.95 -19.78 -48.32
CA GLN A 23 12.72 -18.77 -47.31
C GLN A 23 11.31 -19.01 -46.72
N SER A 24 11.22 -19.89 -45.73
CA SER A 24 10.07 -19.92 -44.85
C SER A 24 10.05 -18.58 -44.07
N ASN A 25 9.07 -17.74 -44.44
CA ASN A 25 8.61 -16.63 -43.64
C ASN A 25 8.64 -17.02 -42.15
N ARG A 26 9.61 -16.52 -41.41
CA ARG A 26 9.48 -16.42 -39.95
C ARG A 26 8.36 -15.46 -39.69
N SER A 27 7.16 -15.95 -39.66
CA SER A 27 6.07 -15.29 -38.93
C SER A 27 6.62 -15.07 -37.52
N SER A 28 6.96 -13.83 -37.21
CA SER A 28 7.09 -13.37 -35.84
C SER A 28 5.76 -13.72 -35.17
N SER A 29 5.75 -14.83 -34.44
CA SER A 29 4.70 -15.08 -33.48
C SER A 29 4.83 -13.95 -32.46
N ASN A 30 4.09 -12.87 -32.68
CA ASN A 30 3.68 -11.98 -31.63
C ASN A 30 3.03 -12.91 -30.59
N LEU A 31 3.75 -13.21 -29.53
CA LEU A 31 3.18 -13.70 -28.30
C LEU A 31 2.28 -12.55 -27.81
N THR A 32 1.07 -12.52 -28.30
CA THR A 32 -0.01 -11.73 -27.69
C THR A 32 -0.16 -12.33 -26.30
N VAL A 33 0.50 -11.70 -25.32
CA VAL A 33 0.22 -11.96 -23.91
C VAL A 33 -1.26 -11.67 -23.77
N SER A 34 -2.07 -12.73 -23.67
CA SER A 34 -3.51 -12.58 -23.53
C SER A 34 -3.79 -11.82 -22.24
N GLU A 35 -4.47 -10.69 -22.36
CA GLU A 35 -4.94 -9.95 -21.20
C GLU A 35 -5.88 -10.85 -20.39
N PRO A 36 -5.77 -10.88 -19.06
CA PRO A 36 -6.70 -11.63 -18.23
C PRO A 36 -8.13 -11.11 -18.43
N GLU A 37 -9.07 -12.00 -18.59
CA GLU A 37 -10.50 -11.65 -18.67
C GLU A 37 -11.09 -11.32 -17.29
N THR A 38 -10.52 -11.92 -16.25
CA THR A 38 -10.90 -11.72 -14.84
C THR A 38 -9.74 -11.12 -14.08
N LEU A 39 -10.04 -10.12 -13.23
CA LEU A 39 -9.09 -9.46 -12.34
C LEU A 39 -9.54 -9.66 -10.89
N GLU A 40 -8.78 -10.39 -10.13
CA GLU A 40 -8.98 -10.52 -8.69
C GLU A 40 -8.55 -9.21 -8.03
N PHE A 41 -9.45 -8.64 -7.20
CA PHE A 41 -9.29 -7.37 -6.49
C PHE A 41 -9.40 -7.55 -4.98
N ALA A 42 -8.35 -7.18 -4.26
CA ALA A 42 -8.31 -7.19 -2.80
C ALA A 42 -8.27 -5.78 -2.21
N VAL A 43 -8.64 -5.69 -0.92
CA VAL A 43 -8.48 -4.47 -0.11
C VAL A 43 -7.76 -4.87 1.17
N THR A 44 -6.56 -4.32 1.41
CA THR A 44 -5.65 -4.81 2.46
C THR A 44 -6.04 -4.42 3.89
N ASP A 45 -6.86 -3.39 4.06
CA ASP A 45 -7.34 -2.90 5.35
C ASP A 45 -8.76 -3.39 5.72
N VAL A 46 -9.33 -4.30 4.93
CA VAL A 46 -10.64 -4.94 5.17
C VAL A 46 -10.46 -6.44 5.41
N LYS A 47 -10.96 -6.90 6.55
CA LYS A 47 -10.85 -8.30 6.96
C LYS A 47 -12.16 -9.05 6.74
N GLY A 48 -12.04 -10.21 6.08
CA GLY A 48 -13.18 -11.09 5.83
C GLY A 48 -13.97 -10.76 4.57
N ALA A 49 -14.58 -11.80 4.01
CA ALA A 49 -15.31 -11.72 2.74
C ALA A 49 -16.60 -10.89 2.86
N GLU A 50 -17.27 -10.94 4.01
CA GLU A 50 -18.53 -10.22 4.22
C GLU A 50 -18.33 -8.70 4.23
N ASP A 51 -17.37 -8.20 5.01
CA ASP A 51 -17.05 -6.77 5.07
C ASP A 51 -16.54 -6.27 3.71
N LEU A 52 -15.72 -7.07 3.01
CA LEU A 52 -15.25 -6.76 1.68
C LEU A 52 -16.42 -6.64 0.70
N GLN A 53 -17.33 -7.62 0.69
CA GLN A 53 -18.50 -7.60 -0.16
C GLN A 53 -19.42 -6.41 0.15
N GLN A 54 -19.71 -6.18 1.43
CA GLN A 54 -20.63 -5.12 1.86
C GLN A 54 -20.13 -3.72 1.52
N ASN A 55 -18.84 -3.48 1.65
CA ASN A 55 -18.27 -2.14 1.48
C ASN A 55 -17.70 -1.86 0.08
N TYR A 56 -17.43 -2.90 -0.74
CA TYR A 56 -16.78 -2.74 -2.04
C TYR A 56 -17.58 -3.30 -3.22
N GLN A 57 -18.80 -3.86 -3.01
CA GLN A 57 -19.63 -4.38 -4.10
C GLN A 57 -19.97 -3.31 -5.14
N ALA A 58 -20.38 -2.11 -4.71
CA ALA A 58 -20.70 -1.01 -5.62
C ALA A 58 -19.47 -0.58 -6.41
N PHE A 59 -18.32 -0.44 -5.73
CA PHE A 59 -17.05 -0.10 -6.38
C PHE A 59 -16.63 -1.19 -7.38
N ARG A 60 -16.74 -2.48 -7.02
CA ARG A 60 -16.48 -3.61 -7.91
C ARG A 60 -17.27 -3.51 -9.20
N THR A 61 -18.60 -3.26 -9.10
CA THR A 61 -19.48 -3.19 -10.27
C THR A 61 -19.05 -2.06 -11.22
N VAL A 62 -18.73 -0.87 -10.68
CA VAL A 62 -18.26 0.24 -11.52
C VAL A 62 -16.86 -0.03 -12.07
N LEU A 63 -16.00 -0.71 -11.30
CA LEU A 63 -14.67 -1.10 -11.75
C LEU A 63 -14.74 -2.09 -12.93
N GLU A 64 -15.70 -3.03 -12.92
CA GLU A 64 -15.97 -3.94 -14.05
C GLU A 64 -16.37 -3.16 -15.31
N GLU A 65 -17.31 -2.20 -15.17
CA GLU A 65 -17.74 -1.34 -16.28
C GLU A 65 -16.58 -0.54 -16.87
N VAL A 66 -15.79 0.09 -16.00
CA VAL A 66 -14.70 0.99 -16.40
C VAL A 66 -13.52 0.24 -17.03
N LEU A 67 -13.16 -0.91 -16.48
CA LEU A 67 -12.04 -1.71 -17.00
C LEU A 67 -12.45 -2.65 -18.14
N GLU A 68 -13.75 -2.87 -18.35
CA GLU A 68 -14.28 -3.86 -19.32
C GLU A 68 -13.73 -5.27 -19.05
N LYS A 69 -13.60 -5.60 -17.77
CA LYS A 69 -13.08 -6.87 -17.27
C LYS A 69 -13.96 -7.36 -16.12
N LYS A 70 -14.09 -8.67 -15.97
CA LYS A 70 -14.72 -9.24 -14.78
C LYS A 70 -13.86 -8.94 -13.57
N ILE A 71 -14.45 -8.43 -12.48
CA ILE A 71 -13.76 -8.17 -11.19
C ILE A 71 -14.30 -9.13 -10.14
N GLU A 72 -13.41 -9.92 -9.56
CA GLU A 72 -13.71 -10.80 -8.44
C GLU A 72 -13.10 -10.26 -7.16
N LEU A 73 -13.93 -10.06 -6.12
CA LEU A 73 -13.44 -9.67 -4.81
C LEU A 73 -12.64 -10.82 -4.20
N PHE A 74 -11.40 -10.55 -3.83
CA PHE A 74 -10.46 -11.52 -3.27
C PHE A 74 -10.19 -11.17 -1.80
N PRO A 75 -10.81 -11.86 -0.84
CA PRO A 75 -10.61 -11.58 0.57
C PRO A 75 -9.18 -11.96 1.00
N VAL A 76 -8.58 -11.09 1.79
CA VAL A 76 -7.25 -11.29 2.38
C VAL A 76 -7.29 -10.98 3.87
N ASP A 77 -6.53 -11.70 4.66
CA ASP A 77 -6.44 -11.46 6.11
C ASP A 77 -5.62 -10.21 6.45
N ASN A 78 -4.65 -9.89 5.59
CA ASN A 78 -3.75 -8.76 5.75
C ASN A 78 -2.95 -8.50 4.47
N TYR A 79 -2.16 -7.41 4.45
CA TYR A 79 -1.34 -7.04 3.31
C TYR A 79 -0.23 -8.07 2.97
N ILE A 80 0.21 -8.89 3.92
CA ILE A 80 1.21 -9.94 3.64
C ILE A 80 0.59 -11.03 2.77
N ALA A 81 -0.63 -11.46 3.08
CA ALA A 81 -1.38 -12.42 2.26
C ALA A 81 -1.64 -11.84 0.85
N ALA A 82 -2.00 -10.54 0.76
CA ALA A 82 -2.16 -9.87 -0.53
C ALA A 82 -0.85 -9.82 -1.33
N ALA A 83 0.30 -9.56 -0.68
CA ALA A 83 1.60 -9.56 -1.34
C ALA A 83 1.94 -10.94 -1.93
N VAL A 84 1.72 -12.02 -1.18
CA VAL A 84 1.93 -13.40 -1.66
C VAL A 84 1.03 -13.72 -2.85
N ALA A 85 -0.26 -13.33 -2.79
CA ALA A 85 -1.21 -13.55 -3.86
C ALA A 85 -0.87 -12.74 -5.14
N LEU A 86 -0.38 -11.48 -4.99
CA LEU A 86 0.12 -10.68 -6.12
C LEU A 86 1.35 -11.33 -6.76
N GLN A 87 2.29 -11.82 -5.96
CA GLN A 87 3.51 -12.45 -6.44
C GLN A 87 3.22 -13.75 -7.20
N SER A 88 2.31 -14.58 -6.68
CA SER A 88 1.90 -15.82 -7.34
C SER A 88 1.00 -15.61 -8.56
N GLY A 89 0.50 -14.39 -8.78
CA GLY A 89 -0.44 -14.08 -9.85
C GLY A 89 -1.88 -14.51 -9.56
N GLN A 90 -2.20 -14.96 -8.35
CA GLN A 90 -3.57 -15.24 -7.91
C GLN A 90 -4.39 -13.97 -7.70
N LEU A 91 -3.72 -12.86 -7.37
CA LEU A 91 -4.31 -11.54 -7.23
C LEU A 91 -3.72 -10.63 -8.31
N LYS A 92 -4.57 -9.85 -8.98
CA LYS A 92 -4.15 -8.93 -10.04
C LYS A 92 -4.09 -7.49 -9.55
N LEU A 93 -5.04 -7.09 -8.71
CA LEU A 93 -5.19 -5.71 -8.24
C LEU A 93 -5.39 -5.67 -6.72
N ALA A 94 -4.82 -4.68 -6.05
CA ALA A 94 -5.11 -4.44 -4.64
C ALA A 94 -5.25 -2.94 -4.35
N LEU A 95 -6.24 -2.57 -3.52
CA LEU A 95 -6.30 -1.27 -2.85
C LEU A 95 -5.57 -1.39 -1.52
N THR A 96 -4.59 -0.53 -1.28
CA THR A 96 -3.70 -0.62 -0.13
C THR A 96 -3.33 0.75 0.43
N GLY A 97 -2.94 0.79 1.69
CA GLY A 97 -2.39 1.99 2.33
C GLY A 97 -0.92 2.23 2.00
N PRO A 98 -0.41 3.45 2.23
CA PRO A 98 0.97 3.83 1.88
C PRO A 98 2.05 2.96 2.51
N SER A 99 1.92 2.65 3.80
CA SER A 99 2.91 1.85 4.52
C SER A 99 2.95 0.40 4.06
N GLU A 100 1.78 -0.16 3.77
CA GLU A 100 1.63 -1.52 3.25
C GLU A 100 2.17 -1.62 1.83
N TYR A 101 1.89 -0.61 0.99
CA TYR A 101 2.40 -0.53 -0.38
C TYR A 101 3.92 -0.63 -0.42
N VAL A 102 4.63 0.14 0.40
CA VAL A 102 6.10 0.15 0.40
C VAL A 102 6.67 -1.24 0.68
N ILE A 103 6.06 -1.98 1.61
CA ILE A 103 6.46 -3.36 1.93
C ILE A 103 6.09 -4.32 0.79
N MET A 104 4.87 -4.20 0.26
CA MET A 104 4.42 -5.02 -0.88
C MET A 104 5.32 -4.79 -2.10
N ARG A 105 5.62 -3.52 -2.42
CA ARG A 105 6.50 -3.15 -3.53
C ARG A 105 7.89 -3.79 -3.43
N ALA A 106 8.49 -3.74 -2.24
CA ALA A 106 9.80 -4.31 -2.02
C ALA A 106 9.84 -5.84 -2.19
N ARG A 107 8.74 -6.51 -1.87
CA ARG A 107 8.65 -7.99 -1.92
C ARG A 107 8.21 -8.55 -3.26
N THR A 108 7.38 -7.83 -4.00
CA THR A 108 6.67 -8.38 -5.17
C THR A 108 6.86 -7.57 -6.45
N ASN A 109 7.57 -6.45 -6.40
CA ASN A 109 7.67 -5.48 -7.50
C ASN A 109 6.30 -4.99 -8.02
N THR A 110 5.26 -5.02 -7.16
CA THR A 110 3.93 -4.56 -7.51
C THR A 110 3.94 -3.13 -8.08
N VAL A 111 3.07 -2.84 -9.05
CA VAL A 111 3.10 -1.60 -9.84
C VAL A 111 2.01 -0.65 -9.34
N PRO A 112 2.33 0.61 -8.95
CA PRO A 112 1.32 1.60 -8.60
C PRO A 112 0.55 2.05 -9.84
N ILE A 113 -0.80 2.04 -9.76
CA ILE A 113 -1.67 2.46 -10.86
C ILE A 113 -2.19 3.86 -10.61
N ILE A 114 -3.03 4.01 -9.59
CA ILE A 114 -3.67 5.28 -9.20
C ILE A 114 -3.58 5.47 -7.69
N ALA A 115 -3.46 6.71 -7.28
CA ALA A 115 -3.66 7.14 -5.91
C ALA A 115 -5.11 7.64 -5.72
N ILE A 116 -5.69 7.34 -4.56
CA ILE A 116 -6.98 7.85 -4.11
C ILE A 116 -6.68 8.88 -3.03
N THR A 117 -6.87 10.16 -3.34
CA THR A 117 -6.54 11.23 -2.38
C THR A 117 -7.40 11.13 -1.14
N ARG A 118 -6.85 11.54 -0.02
CA ARG A 118 -7.55 11.60 1.26
C ARG A 118 -7.46 13.02 1.80
N PRO A 119 -8.53 13.81 1.70
CA PRO A 119 -8.58 15.14 2.33
C PRO A 119 -8.26 15.05 3.82
N ASP A 120 -7.47 16.00 4.35
CA ASP A 120 -7.04 16.04 5.76
C ASP A 120 -6.25 14.81 6.25
N TYR A 121 -5.57 14.09 5.34
CA TYR A 121 -4.78 12.93 5.73
C TYR A 121 -3.40 13.35 6.25
N HIS A 122 -3.32 13.61 7.54
CA HIS A 122 -2.10 13.96 8.26
C HIS A 122 -2.13 13.39 9.68
N SER A 123 -0.99 13.41 10.35
CA SER A 123 -0.85 13.02 11.76
C SER A 123 -0.84 14.25 12.66
N ILE A 124 -1.29 14.04 13.89
CA ILE A 124 -1.23 15.05 14.96
C ILE A 124 -0.62 14.47 16.22
N ILE A 125 -0.11 15.34 17.10
CA ILE A 125 0.26 14.98 18.46
C ILE A 125 -0.54 15.86 19.41
N ALA A 126 -1.30 15.21 20.29
CA ALA A 126 -2.12 15.84 21.31
C ALA A 126 -1.60 15.53 22.72
N VAL A 127 -1.75 16.49 23.63
CA VAL A 127 -1.50 16.34 25.06
C VAL A 127 -2.74 16.77 25.83
N SER A 128 -2.84 16.46 27.13
CA SER A 128 -3.89 17.01 28.00
C SER A 128 -3.83 18.56 27.97
N ALA A 129 -4.98 19.22 28.01
CA ALA A 129 -5.06 20.70 28.00
C ALA A 129 -4.20 21.33 29.11
N ASN A 130 -4.12 20.69 30.28
CA ASN A 130 -3.37 21.14 31.45
C ASN A 130 -1.88 20.71 31.42
N SER A 131 -1.40 20.03 30.38
CA SER A 131 -0.01 19.61 30.28
C SER A 131 0.94 20.81 30.12
N GLU A 132 2.12 20.74 30.73
CA GLU A 132 3.21 21.71 30.54
C GLU A 132 3.95 21.50 29.19
N ILE A 133 3.68 20.41 28.48
CA ILE A 133 4.30 20.11 27.19
C ILE A 133 3.67 21.00 26.10
N LYS A 134 4.47 21.84 25.47
CA LYS A 134 4.01 22.83 24.45
C LYS A 134 4.45 22.50 23.02
N SER A 135 5.43 21.59 22.85
CA SER A 135 5.98 21.22 21.54
C SER A 135 6.41 19.75 21.50
N ALA A 136 6.53 19.21 20.29
CA ALA A 136 6.99 17.82 20.09
C ALA A 136 8.40 17.58 20.66
N ALA A 137 9.30 18.55 20.63
CA ALA A 137 10.66 18.43 21.20
C ALA A 137 10.66 18.17 22.71
N GLN A 138 9.62 18.63 23.43
CA GLN A 138 9.50 18.40 24.88
C GLN A 138 9.00 16.99 25.24
N LEU A 139 8.77 16.15 24.26
CA LEU A 139 8.41 14.75 24.47
C LEU A 139 9.61 13.82 24.75
N LYS A 140 10.83 14.39 24.85
CA LYS A 140 12.00 13.64 25.30
C LYS A 140 11.78 13.07 26.71
N GLY A 141 12.01 11.76 26.87
CA GLY A 141 11.79 11.02 28.11
C GLY A 141 10.33 10.66 28.41
N LYS A 142 9.40 11.04 27.54
CA LYS A 142 7.95 10.87 27.73
C LYS A 142 7.41 9.58 27.13
N THR A 143 6.19 9.21 27.54
CA THR A 143 5.46 8.07 26.98
C THR A 143 4.38 8.57 26.02
N ILE A 144 4.42 8.09 24.79
CA ILE A 144 3.53 8.49 23.70
C ILE A 144 2.65 7.31 23.30
N ALA A 145 1.32 7.48 23.39
CA ALA A 145 0.38 6.53 22.83
C ALA A 145 0.38 6.66 21.29
N MET A 146 0.46 5.55 20.58
CA MET A 146 0.34 5.46 19.13
C MET A 146 -0.69 4.40 18.75
N TRP A 147 -1.04 4.31 17.45
CA TRP A 147 -2.13 3.44 17.00
C TRP A 147 -1.70 1.96 16.99
N GLU A 148 -0.92 1.58 16.00
CA GLU A 148 -0.38 0.23 15.80
C GLU A 148 0.89 0.30 14.96
N VAL A 149 1.73 -0.70 15.07
CA VAL A 149 3.00 -0.78 14.33
C VAL A 149 2.72 -0.75 12.82
N GLY A 150 3.45 0.10 12.09
CA GLY A 150 3.33 0.25 10.64
C GLY A 150 2.18 1.13 10.16
N SER A 151 1.27 1.58 11.05
CA SER A 151 0.19 2.49 10.66
C SER A 151 0.75 3.79 10.08
N THR A 152 0.36 4.15 8.84
CA THR A 152 0.87 5.36 8.18
C THR A 152 0.60 6.60 9.02
N SER A 153 -0.66 6.87 9.44
CA SER A 153 -1.02 8.08 10.18
C SER A 153 -0.94 7.94 11.70
N GLY A 154 -0.87 6.71 12.21
CA GLY A 154 -0.88 6.46 13.65
C GLY A 154 0.46 5.98 14.23
N HIS A 155 1.48 5.80 13.40
CA HIS A 155 2.84 5.42 13.81
C HIS A 155 3.90 6.13 12.97
N LEU A 156 3.92 5.94 11.66
CA LEU A 156 4.99 6.48 10.80
C LEU A 156 4.93 8.00 10.69
N GLY A 157 3.75 8.58 10.44
CA GLY A 157 3.57 10.02 10.40
C GLY A 157 3.93 10.71 11.72
N PRO A 158 3.43 10.22 12.89
CA PRO A 158 3.92 10.68 14.20
C PRO A 158 5.42 10.56 14.38
N SER A 159 6.03 9.45 14.00
CA SER A 159 7.49 9.25 14.08
C SER A 159 8.24 10.29 13.25
N LYS A 160 7.72 10.65 12.06
CA LYS A 160 8.27 11.75 11.25
C LYS A 160 8.21 13.09 11.97
N ILE A 161 7.09 13.44 12.58
CA ILE A 161 6.95 14.68 13.37
C ILE A 161 7.99 14.74 14.49
N LEU A 162 8.20 13.62 15.20
CA LEU A 162 9.16 13.55 16.30
C LEU A 162 10.61 13.63 15.80
N LEU A 163 10.94 12.99 14.67
CA LEU A 163 12.22 13.13 14.00
C LEU A 163 12.52 14.58 13.59
N GLU A 164 11.54 15.25 12.98
CA GLU A 164 11.66 16.66 12.57
C GLU A 164 11.80 17.61 13.79
N ALA A 165 11.30 17.21 14.96
CA ALA A 165 11.52 17.89 16.25
C ALA A 165 12.88 17.58 16.89
N GLY A 166 13.74 16.81 16.21
CA GLY A 166 15.09 16.45 16.67
C GLY A 166 15.15 15.30 17.66
N LEU A 167 14.08 14.50 17.77
CA LEU A 167 14.03 13.34 18.67
C LEU A 167 14.37 12.03 17.92
N ASN A 168 15.13 11.17 18.57
CA ASN A 168 15.43 9.83 18.09
C ASN A 168 14.33 8.85 18.53
N PRO A 169 13.52 8.26 17.60
CA PRO A 169 12.44 7.35 17.95
C PRO A 169 12.89 6.06 18.66
N GLN A 170 14.18 5.73 18.61
CA GLN A 170 14.72 4.51 19.22
C GLN A 170 15.16 4.71 20.66
N SER A 171 15.36 5.96 21.13
CA SER A 171 15.97 6.22 22.43
C SER A 171 15.33 7.36 23.23
N ASP A 172 14.75 8.37 22.58
CA ASP A 172 14.40 9.62 23.25
C ASP A 172 13.02 9.60 23.92
N PHE A 173 12.16 8.61 23.62
CA PHE A 173 10.83 8.48 24.23
C PHE A 173 10.35 7.04 24.21
N LYS A 174 9.27 6.75 24.96
CA LYS A 174 8.64 5.43 24.96
C LYS A 174 7.36 5.44 24.11
N ILE A 175 7.16 4.40 23.32
CA ILE A 175 5.95 4.22 22.52
C ILE A 175 5.08 3.14 23.17
N SER A 176 3.80 3.45 23.34
CA SER A 176 2.76 2.51 23.75
C SER A 176 1.74 2.36 22.61
N MET A 177 1.66 1.19 21.99
CA MET A 177 0.71 0.91 20.90
C MET A 177 -0.66 0.58 21.50
N LEU A 178 -1.49 1.61 21.72
CA LEU A 178 -2.76 1.51 22.45
C LEU A 178 -4.00 1.52 21.54
N GLY A 179 -3.84 1.86 20.24
CA GLY A 179 -4.93 1.92 19.29
C GLY A 179 -6.08 2.80 19.80
N LYS A 180 -7.30 2.27 19.78
CA LYS A 180 -8.51 2.97 20.26
C LYS A 180 -8.44 3.42 21.72
N LYS A 181 -7.63 2.76 22.55
CA LYS A 181 -7.50 3.08 23.99
C LYS A 181 -6.60 4.29 24.26
N GLY A 182 -5.87 4.78 23.24
CA GLY A 182 -4.86 5.84 23.40
C GLY A 182 -5.42 7.15 23.93
N LEU A 183 -6.61 7.56 23.48
CA LEU A 183 -7.25 8.81 23.92
C LEU A 183 -7.66 8.75 25.40
N GLN A 184 -8.22 7.63 25.84
CA GLN A 184 -8.58 7.42 27.25
C GLN A 184 -7.33 7.32 28.13
N ALA A 185 -6.26 6.71 27.66
CA ALA A 185 -5.00 6.65 28.38
C ALA A 185 -4.40 8.06 28.57
N LEU A 186 -4.47 8.92 27.55
CA LEU A 186 -4.07 10.32 27.65
C LEU A 186 -4.93 11.08 28.67
N LYS A 187 -6.25 10.93 28.62
CA LYS A 187 -7.17 11.56 29.55
C LYS A 187 -6.90 11.19 31.00
N LYS A 188 -6.56 9.93 31.26
CA LYS A 188 -6.23 9.42 32.60
C LYS A 188 -4.81 9.74 33.07
N GLY A 189 -3.96 10.31 32.21
CA GLY A 189 -2.55 10.58 32.50
C GLY A 189 -1.66 9.31 32.52
N GLU A 190 -2.11 8.21 31.93
CA GLU A 190 -1.35 6.98 31.78
C GLU A 190 -0.24 7.12 30.73
N VAL A 191 -0.38 8.08 29.82
CA VAL A 191 0.60 8.53 28.82
C VAL A 191 0.66 10.05 28.78
N ASP A 192 1.81 10.58 28.34
CA ASP A 192 2.05 12.04 28.28
C ASP A 192 1.45 12.67 27.00
N ALA A 193 1.36 11.90 25.90
CA ALA A 193 0.85 12.35 24.61
C ALA A 193 0.15 11.22 23.85
N LEU A 194 -0.76 11.63 22.95
CA LEU A 194 -1.35 10.78 21.93
C LEU A 194 -0.90 11.25 20.54
N ALA A 195 -0.33 10.36 19.75
CA ALA A 195 0.08 10.62 18.38
C ALA A 195 -0.72 9.72 17.42
N ILE A 196 -1.51 10.33 16.53
CA ILE A 196 -2.57 9.63 15.77
C ILE A 196 -2.91 10.41 14.50
N GLY A 197 -3.61 9.79 13.55
CA GLY A 197 -4.19 10.47 12.40
C GLY A 197 -5.31 11.44 12.81
N ALA A 198 -5.35 12.63 12.21
CA ALA A 198 -6.28 13.68 12.57
C ALA A 198 -7.76 13.25 12.48
N THR A 199 -8.14 12.53 11.42
CA THR A 199 -9.50 11.99 11.26
C THR A 199 -9.86 11.03 12.40
N ARG A 200 -8.97 10.07 12.70
CA ARG A 200 -9.18 9.12 13.81
C ARG A 200 -9.29 9.80 15.17
N TYR A 201 -8.53 10.87 15.40
CA TYR A 201 -8.64 11.66 16.62
C TYR A 201 -10.05 12.26 16.79
N LYS A 202 -10.58 12.89 15.73
CA LYS A 202 -11.95 13.44 15.72
C LYS A 202 -13.00 12.33 15.95
N ASP A 203 -12.81 11.16 15.31
CA ASP A 203 -13.73 10.03 15.48
C ASP A 203 -13.71 9.47 16.91
N LEU A 204 -12.53 9.40 17.55
CA LEU A 204 -12.42 8.98 18.95
C LEU A 204 -13.07 9.98 19.90
N LEU A 205 -12.82 11.27 19.73
CA LEU A 205 -13.50 12.31 20.54
C LEU A 205 -15.00 12.13 20.48
N LYS A 206 -15.56 12.00 19.26
CA LYS A 206 -17.00 11.82 19.07
C LYS A 206 -17.52 10.52 19.69
N SER A 207 -16.84 9.41 19.46
CA SER A 207 -17.30 8.09 19.95
C SER A 207 -17.22 7.95 21.48
N GLU A 208 -16.29 8.67 22.11
CA GLU A 208 -16.06 8.65 23.56
C GLU A 208 -16.76 9.82 24.27
N GLY A 209 -17.46 10.69 23.54
CA GLY A 209 -18.16 11.86 24.12
C GLY A 209 -17.22 12.88 24.77
N LEU A 210 -15.98 13.00 24.25
CA LEU A 210 -14.96 13.91 24.76
C LEU A 210 -14.93 15.23 23.99
N SER A 211 -14.59 16.32 24.69
CA SER A 211 -14.43 17.64 24.08
C SER A 211 -13.00 17.85 23.58
N GLU A 212 -12.86 18.52 22.43
CA GLU A 212 -11.55 18.99 21.96
C GLU A 212 -10.83 19.88 22.97
N GLY A 213 -11.58 20.65 23.79
CA GLY A 213 -11.02 21.50 24.83
C GLY A 213 -10.33 20.75 25.99
N GLU A 214 -10.54 19.44 26.13
CA GLU A 214 -9.83 18.62 27.11
C GLU A 214 -8.39 18.34 26.70
N PHE A 215 -8.05 18.61 25.45
CA PHE A 215 -6.74 18.32 24.86
C PHE A 215 -6.20 19.53 24.11
N ARG A 216 -4.91 19.54 23.87
CA ARG A 216 -4.21 20.53 23.06
C ARG A 216 -3.32 19.86 22.03
N LEU A 217 -3.46 20.27 20.77
CA LEU A 217 -2.54 19.84 19.72
C LEU A 217 -1.22 20.60 19.87
N ILE A 218 -0.11 19.88 19.95
CA ILE A 218 1.24 20.44 20.06
C ILE A 218 2.05 20.29 18.79
N ALA A 219 1.59 19.45 17.86
CA ALA A 219 2.18 19.30 16.53
C ALA A 219 1.15 18.77 15.52
N THR A 220 1.28 19.24 14.29
CA THR A 220 0.56 18.75 13.11
C THR A 220 1.57 18.45 12.02
N GLY A 221 1.50 17.25 11.47
CA GLY A 221 2.40 16.80 10.40
C GLY A 221 1.99 17.29 9.02
N GLN A 222 2.90 17.19 8.08
CA GLN A 222 2.62 17.39 6.66
C GLN A 222 1.61 16.37 6.14
N PRO A 223 0.94 16.64 4.99
CA PRO A 223 0.10 15.66 4.33
C PRO A 223 0.85 14.34 4.10
N LEU A 224 0.18 13.23 4.39
CA LEU A 224 0.71 11.89 4.19
C LEU A 224 0.42 11.41 2.75
N PRO A 225 1.22 10.48 2.21
CA PRO A 225 0.93 9.84 0.93
C PRO A 225 -0.46 9.21 0.93
N ASN A 226 -1.07 9.15 -0.25
CA ASN A 226 -2.43 8.67 -0.44
C ASN A 226 -2.50 7.14 -0.48
N ASP A 227 -3.68 6.58 -0.18
CA ASP A 227 -3.99 5.18 -0.48
C ASP A 227 -3.94 4.97 -2.01
N LEU A 228 -3.67 3.76 -2.46
CA LEU A 228 -3.47 3.52 -3.90
C LEU A 228 -3.97 2.15 -4.34
N VAL A 229 -4.34 2.07 -5.61
CA VAL A 229 -4.53 0.80 -6.30
C VAL A 229 -3.22 0.39 -6.95
N VAL A 230 -2.83 -0.84 -6.72
CA VAL A 230 -1.63 -1.46 -7.28
C VAL A 230 -1.99 -2.65 -8.15
N ALA A 231 -1.12 -2.94 -9.12
CA ALA A 231 -1.20 -4.12 -9.97
C ALA A 231 -0.11 -5.14 -9.64
N SER A 232 -0.38 -6.40 -9.91
CA SER A 232 0.65 -7.44 -9.98
C SER A 232 1.67 -7.08 -11.05
N SER A 233 2.97 -7.28 -10.78
CA SER A 233 4.05 -7.13 -11.76
C SER A 233 3.97 -8.12 -12.92
N ASN A 234 3.09 -9.12 -12.83
CA ASN A 234 2.82 -10.07 -13.90
C ASN A 234 1.89 -9.52 -15.00
N LEU A 235 1.23 -8.36 -14.75
CA LEU A 235 0.44 -7.71 -15.79
C LEU A 235 1.35 -6.95 -16.78
N PRO A 236 1.07 -7.01 -18.09
CA PRO A 236 1.81 -6.25 -19.07
C PRO A 236 1.70 -4.74 -18.82
N THR A 237 2.79 -3.99 -19.01
CA THR A 237 2.85 -2.54 -18.79
C THR A 237 1.74 -1.79 -19.54
N ALA A 238 1.50 -2.14 -20.82
CA ALA A 238 0.45 -1.52 -21.63
C ALA A 238 -0.95 -1.72 -21.04
N VAL A 239 -1.22 -2.89 -20.41
CA VAL A 239 -2.48 -3.15 -19.72
C VAL A 239 -2.63 -2.25 -18.50
N VAL A 240 -1.56 -2.11 -17.70
CA VAL A 240 -1.53 -1.24 -16.51
C VAL A 240 -1.75 0.24 -16.90
N GLU A 241 -1.12 0.70 -17.97
CA GLU A 241 -1.29 2.06 -18.49
C GLU A 241 -2.74 2.30 -18.96
N THR A 242 -3.30 1.38 -19.72
CA THR A 242 -4.72 1.44 -20.15
C THR A 242 -5.67 1.48 -18.95
N MET A 243 -5.43 0.65 -17.93
CA MET A 243 -6.22 0.68 -16.68
C MET A 243 -6.12 2.04 -16.00
N ARG A 244 -4.91 2.61 -15.88
CA ARG A 244 -4.69 3.94 -15.28
C ARG A 244 -5.53 5.01 -15.96
N ASP A 245 -5.46 5.07 -17.29
CA ASP A 245 -6.18 6.07 -18.08
C ASP A 245 -7.70 5.94 -17.92
N ARG A 246 -8.23 4.71 -17.97
CA ARG A 246 -9.65 4.44 -17.77
C ARG A 246 -10.13 4.83 -16.37
N LEU A 247 -9.35 4.49 -15.35
CA LEU A 247 -9.69 4.80 -13.95
C LEU A 247 -9.69 6.32 -13.71
N VAL A 248 -8.69 7.05 -14.19
CA VAL A 248 -8.63 8.52 -14.05
C VAL A 248 -9.77 9.19 -14.82
N LYS A 249 -10.06 8.74 -16.04
CA LYS A 249 -11.14 9.28 -16.86
C LYS A 249 -12.53 9.10 -16.22
N ASN A 250 -12.74 8.04 -15.45
CA ASN A 250 -14.02 7.70 -14.83
C ASN A 250 -14.01 7.93 -13.30
N GLN A 251 -13.13 8.82 -12.81
CA GLN A 251 -12.91 8.99 -11.37
C GLN A 251 -14.18 9.30 -10.58
N ASP A 252 -15.08 10.13 -11.11
CA ASP A 252 -16.27 10.58 -10.38
C ASP A 252 -17.21 9.39 -10.09
N LYS A 253 -17.47 8.53 -11.08
CA LYS A 253 -18.25 7.30 -10.90
C LYS A 253 -17.61 6.35 -9.89
N LEU A 254 -16.27 6.20 -9.96
CA LEU A 254 -15.53 5.30 -9.08
C LEU A 254 -15.53 5.81 -7.63
N ILE A 255 -15.34 7.10 -7.41
CA ILE A 255 -15.38 7.69 -6.06
C ILE A 255 -16.80 7.62 -5.49
N GLU A 256 -17.81 7.91 -6.28
CA GLU A 256 -19.21 7.78 -5.85
C GLU A 256 -19.53 6.34 -5.42
N ALA A 257 -19.16 5.36 -6.24
CA ALA A 257 -19.34 3.95 -5.91
C ALA A 257 -18.53 3.50 -4.67
N LEU A 258 -17.32 4.03 -4.49
CA LEU A 258 -16.48 3.75 -3.32
C LEU A 258 -17.13 4.27 -2.04
N LEU A 259 -17.77 5.45 -2.09
CA LEU A 259 -18.43 6.08 -0.94
C LEU A 259 -19.74 5.41 -0.49
N VAL A 260 -20.29 4.46 -1.27
CA VAL A 260 -21.42 3.61 -0.84
C VAL A 260 -21.04 2.78 0.40
N GLY A 261 -19.79 2.30 0.45
CA GLY A 261 -19.30 1.54 1.58
C GLY A 261 -19.02 2.42 2.81
N LYS A 262 -19.59 2.06 3.96
CA LYS A 262 -19.45 2.83 5.20
C LYS A 262 -18.00 2.99 5.66
N LEU A 263 -17.14 1.99 5.42
CA LEU A 263 -15.71 2.04 5.76
C LEU A 263 -14.94 3.05 4.90
N ASN A 264 -15.53 3.51 3.81
CA ASN A 264 -14.89 4.35 2.81
C ASN A 264 -15.17 5.86 2.99
N ALA A 265 -15.81 6.26 4.08
CA ALA A 265 -16.06 7.68 4.40
C ALA A 265 -14.77 8.54 4.40
N LYS A 266 -13.61 7.93 4.64
CA LYS A 266 -12.29 8.55 4.55
C LYS A 266 -11.94 9.13 3.17
N TYR A 267 -12.66 8.72 2.12
CA TYR A 267 -12.50 9.17 0.73
C TYR A 267 -13.49 10.26 0.31
N LYS A 268 -14.26 10.82 1.25
CA LYS A 268 -15.16 11.93 0.92
C LYS A 268 -14.37 13.13 0.41
N GLY A 269 -14.68 13.57 -0.82
CA GLY A 269 -13.93 14.62 -1.52
C GLY A 269 -12.62 14.16 -2.16
N ALA A 270 -12.39 12.85 -2.25
CA ALA A 270 -11.23 12.28 -2.93
C ALA A 270 -11.23 12.58 -4.44
N LYS A 271 -10.04 12.46 -5.02
CA LYS A 271 -9.79 12.42 -6.47
C LYS A 271 -8.90 11.23 -6.78
N LEU A 272 -9.00 10.71 -8.00
CA LEU A 272 -8.05 9.76 -8.53
C LEU A 272 -6.95 10.49 -9.30
N MET A 273 -5.72 10.08 -9.10
CA MET A 273 -4.56 10.64 -9.80
C MET A 273 -3.53 9.54 -10.06
N PRO A 274 -2.69 9.67 -11.09
CA PRO A 274 -1.59 8.73 -11.30
C PRO A 274 -0.76 8.59 -10.02
N ALA A 275 -0.39 7.35 -9.66
CA ALA A 275 0.49 7.08 -8.53
C ALA A 275 1.91 6.80 -9.02
N ASN A 276 2.90 7.41 -8.37
CA ASN A 276 4.31 7.17 -8.61
C ASN A 276 4.96 6.57 -7.37
N ASP A 277 5.89 5.64 -7.57
CA ASP A 277 6.59 4.97 -6.46
C ASP A 277 7.36 5.96 -5.56
N SER A 278 7.90 7.03 -6.14
CA SER A 278 8.62 8.09 -5.41
C SER A 278 7.76 8.86 -4.41
N ASP A 279 6.43 8.90 -4.60
CA ASP A 279 5.51 9.60 -3.69
C ASP A 279 5.51 8.96 -2.30
N TYR A 280 5.99 7.73 -2.18
CA TYR A 280 6.05 6.93 -0.94
C TYR A 280 7.44 6.90 -0.29
N ASN A 281 8.41 7.69 -0.77
CA ASN A 281 9.78 7.71 -0.23
C ASN A 281 9.82 8.14 1.23
N MET A 282 8.95 9.07 1.64
CA MET A 282 8.83 9.49 3.04
C MET A 282 8.56 8.27 3.96
N ILE A 283 7.72 7.35 3.55
CA ILE A 283 7.43 6.13 4.33
C ILE A 283 8.70 5.28 4.49
N ARG A 284 9.48 5.10 3.42
CA ARG A 284 10.74 4.34 3.44
C ARG A 284 11.78 4.98 4.37
N GLU A 285 11.89 6.30 4.33
CA GLU A 285 12.81 7.07 5.19
C GLU A 285 12.45 6.90 6.67
N VAL A 286 11.17 7.01 7.00
CA VAL A 286 10.71 6.83 8.39
C VAL A 286 10.95 5.42 8.88
N TYR A 287 10.65 4.38 8.09
CA TYR A 287 10.95 3.00 8.45
C TYR A 287 12.43 2.79 8.75
N LYS A 288 13.33 3.36 7.95
CA LYS A 288 14.77 3.32 8.22
C LYS A 288 15.14 4.02 9.53
N ALA A 289 14.59 5.21 9.76
CA ALA A 289 14.88 6.02 10.94
C ALA A 289 14.41 5.38 12.25
N ILE A 290 13.29 4.66 12.23
CA ILE A 290 12.79 3.92 13.41
C ILE A 290 13.44 2.53 13.59
N GLY A 291 14.48 2.22 12.79
CA GLY A 291 15.20 0.94 12.88
C GLY A 291 14.50 -0.24 12.23
N GLN A 292 13.48 0.00 11.41
CA GLN A 292 12.69 -1.02 10.69
C GLN A 292 12.99 -1.04 9.17
N GLY A 293 14.17 -0.57 8.75
CA GLY A 293 14.56 -0.57 7.34
C GLY A 293 14.69 -1.96 6.69
N ASN A 294 14.72 -3.02 7.50
CA ASN A 294 14.78 -4.41 7.05
C ASN A 294 13.41 -5.00 6.63
N VAL A 295 12.33 -4.23 6.70
CA VAL A 295 10.99 -4.69 6.25
C VAL A 295 10.86 -4.71 4.72
N PHE A 296 11.82 -4.12 3.99
CA PHE A 296 11.91 -4.12 2.53
C PHE A 296 13.15 -4.79 2.01
#